data_795e92dc894cdc31a6dc6b0f79a20929
#
_entry.id   795e92dc894cdc31a6dc6b0f79a20929
#
_cell.length_a   1.000
_cell.length_b   1.000
_cell.length_c   1.000
_cell.angle_alpha   90.00
_cell.angle_beta   90.00
_cell.angle_gamma   90.00
#
_symmetry.space_group_name_H-M   'P 1'
#
loop_
_entity.id
_entity.type
_entity.pdbx_description
1 polymer ?
#
loop_
_entity_poly.entity_id
_entity_poly.type
_entity_poly.pdbx_seq_one_letter_code
_entity_poly.pdbx_strand_id
1 'polypeptide(L)'
;MDTLEKFLELRAFVNGIERRGLVYGASFSEFVIMRAIKQEGSAGIRRVDLADAVALSVSGVTRALAPLEKLGYVERLDEALDARVRRVGLSPSGAALYQDISENVQERMNQVSSEMQELLLSLTK
;
A
#
# COMPACT_ATOMS: atom_id res chain seq x y z
N MET A 1 20.06 1.02 -23.64
CA MET A 1 19.12 1.89 -22.90
C MET A 1 19.87 2.50 -21.71
N ASP A 2 19.82 3.81 -21.56
CA ASP A 2 20.52 4.48 -20.48
C ASP A 2 19.68 4.51 -19.18
N THR A 3 20.29 5.02 -18.12
CA THR A 3 19.68 5.05 -16.80
C THR A 3 18.40 5.91 -16.79
N LEU A 4 18.39 7.03 -17.50
CA LEU A 4 17.23 7.89 -17.59
C LEU A 4 16.04 7.19 -18.25
N GLU A 5 16.31 6.51 -19.37
CA GLU A 5 15.27 5.79 -20.09
C GLU A 5 14.67 4.68 -19.22
N LYS A 6 15.50 3.94 -18.49
CA LYS A 6 15.04 2.89 -17.57
C LYS A 6 14.19 3.46 -16.42
N PHE A 7 14.60 4.61 -15.90
CA PHE A 7 13.83 5.28 -14.86
C PHE A 7 12.45 5.70 -15.36
N LEU A 8 12.38 6.25 -16.58
CA LEU A 8 11.10 6.65 -17.17
C LEU A 8 10.23 5.45 -17.52
N GLU A 9 10.81 4.33 -17.93
CA GLU A 9 10.06 3.08 -18.12
C GLU A 9 9.48 2.57 -16.81
N LEU A 10 10.24 2.63 -15.73
CA LEU A 10 9.76 2.23 -14.41
C LEU A 10 8.59 3.11 -13.99
N ARG A 11 8.72 4.42 -14.18
CA ARG A 11 7.64 5.35 -13.87
C ARG A 11 6.37 5.04 -14.66
N ALA A 12 6.52 4.79 -15.96
CA ALA A 12 5.38 4.44 -16.82
C ALA A 12 4.70 3.15 -16.37
N PHE A 13 5.50 2.16 -15.97
CA PHE A 13 4.98 0.90 -15.43
C PHE A 13 4.15 1.13 -14.16
N VAL A 14 4.68 1.89 -13.21
CA VAL A 14 3.99 2.21 -11.96
C VAL A 14 2.72 3.01 -12.23
N ASN A 15 2.80 4.02 -13.08
CA ASN A 15 1.62 4.84 -13.45
C ASN A 15 0.54 3.99 -14.10
N GLY A 16 0.93 3.00 -14.89
CA GLY A 16 -0.03 2.08 -15.51
C GLY A 16 -0.82 1.29 -14.48
N ILE A 17 -0.16 0.81 -13.42
CA ILE A 17 -0.82 0.10 -12.33
C ILE A 17 -1.75 1.06 -11.58
N GLU A 18 -1.31 2.27 -11.27
CA GLU A 18 -2.13 3.25 -10.58
C GLU A 18 -3.39 3.61 -11.35
N ARG A 19 -3.29 3.77 -12.67
CA ARG A 19 -4.43 4.13 -13.52
C ARG A 19 -5.46 3.01 -13.63
N ARG A 20 -5.01 1.77 -13.74
CA ARG A 20 -5.90 0.62 -13.91
C ARG A 20 -6.50 0.15 -12.59
N GLY A 21 -5.84 0.45 -11.47
CA GLY A 21 -6.22 -0.08 -10.18
C GLY A 21 -5.85 -1.55 -10.03
N LEU A 22 -6.28 -2.12 -8.93
CA LEU A 22 -6.00 -3.51 -8.57
C LEU A 22 -7.31 -4.29 -8.52
N VAL A 23 -7.22 -5.59 -8.20
CA VAL A 23 -8.40 -6.44 -8.08
C VAL A 23 -9.32 -5.98 -6.95
N TYR A 24 -10.58 -6.37 -7.01
CA TYR A 24 -11.60 -6.07 -6.00
C TYR A 24 -11.87 -4.57 -5.83
N GLY A 25 -11.59 -3.78 -6.88
CA GLY A 25 -11.83 -2.33 -6.86
C GLY A 25 -10.86 -1.52 -6.01
N ALA A 26 -9.78 -2.14 -5.51
CA ALA A 26 -8.80 -1.44 -4.72
C ALA A 26 -7.92 -0.54 -5.59
N SER A 27 -7.58 0.65 -5.09
CA SER A 27 -6.58 1.50 -5.72
C SER A 27 -5.17 1.04 -5.30
N PHE A 28 -4.18 1.41 -6.11
CA PHE A 28 -2.79 1.13 -5.75
C PHE A 28 -2.41 1.79 -4.43
N SER A 29 -2.87 3.03 -4.20
CA SER A 29 -2.61 3.75 -2.94
C SER A 29 -3.22 3.03 -1.74
N GLU A 30 -4.44 2.50 -1.88
CA GLU A 30 -5.08 1.72 -0.81
C GLU A 30 -4.27 0.46 -0.48
N PHE A 31 -3.78 -0.22 -1.50
CA PHE A 31 -2.94 -1.41 -1.31
C PHE A 31 -1.65 -1.07 -0.56
N VAL A 32 -0.95 -0.01 -0.95
CA VAL A 32 0.28 0.42 -0.30
C VAL A 32 0.04 0.79 1.16
N ILE A 33 -1.08 1.46 1.45
CA ILE A 33 -1.49 1.82 2.82
C ILE A 33 -1.76 0.55 3.63
N MET A 34 -2.52 -0.38 3.10
CA MET A 34 -2.83 -1.64 3.79
C MET A 34 -1.55 -2.42 4.10
N ARG A 35 -0.61 -2.44 3.17
CA ARG A 35 0.68 -3.10 3.37
C ARG A 35 1.47 -2.47 4.52
N ALA A 36 1.52 -1.15 4.58
CA ALA A 36 2.23 -0.45 5.66
C ALA A 36 1.59 -0.74 7.02
N ILE A 37 0.26 -0.77 7.08
CA ILE A 37 -0.47 -1.14 8.31
C ILE A 37 -0.15 -2.59 8.70
N LYS A 38 -0.17 -3.49 7.73
CA LYS A 38 0.11 -4.91 7.97
C LYS A 38 1.52 -5.12 8.53
N GLN A 39 2.50 -4.41 8.00
CA GLN A 39 3.88 -4.52 8.44
C GLN A 39 4.10 -4.06 9.87
N GLU A 40 3.30 -3.11 10.34
CA GLU A 40 3.39 -2.60 11.71
C GLU A 40 2.86 -3.59 12.74
N GLY A 41 2.01 -4.51 12.32
CA GLY A 41 1.48 -5.57 13.18
C GLY A 41 0.26 -5.15 13.97
N SER A 42 -0.06 -5.95 15.02
CA SER A 42 -1.30 -5.81 15.78
C SER A 42 -1.41 -4.51 16.57
N ALA A 43 -0.28 -3.84 16.86
CA ALA A 43 -0.29 -2.56 17.58
C ALA A 43 -0.87 -1.41 16.75
N GLY A 44 -0.94 -1.58 15.44
CA GLY A 44 -1.39 -0.52 14.54
C GLY A 44 -0.34 0.55 14.31
N ILE A 45 -0.70 1.55 13.52
CA ILE A 45 0.21 2.62 13.12
C ILE A 45 -0.50 3.96 13.25
N ARG A 46 0.23 4.99 13.70
CA ARG A 46 -0.30 6.35 13.74
C ARG A 46 -0.39 6.91 12.32
N ARG A 47 -1.37 7.80 12.07
CA ARG A 47 -1.56 8.39 10.74
C ARG A 47 -0.34 9.15 10.24
N VAL A 48 0.38 9.85 11.14
CA VAL A 48 1.60 10.59 10.76
C VAL A 48 2.71 9.63 10.31
N ASP A 49 2.86 8.50 10.99
CA ASP A 49 3.86 7.49 10.63
C ASP A 49 3.46 6.79 9.33
N LEU A 50 2.17 6.54 9.14
CA LEU A 50 1.67 5.97 7.90
C LEU A 50 1.92 6.89 6.71
N ALA A 51 1.70 8.20 6.89
CA ALA A 51 1.97 9.19 5.85
C ALA A 51 3.44 9.16 5.42
N ASP A 52 4.36 9.11 6.40
CA ASP A 52 5.78 9.00 6.11
C ASP A 52 6.12 7.71 5.36
N ALA A 53 5.54 6.59 5.81
CA ALA A 53 5.83 5.27 5.23
C ALA A 53 5.39 5.16 3.77
N VAL A 54 4.30 5.84 3.37
CA VAL A 54 3.73 5.72 2.03
C VAL A 54 3.96 6.97 1.17
N ALA A 55 4.72 7.93 1.67
CA ALA A 55 5.06 9.19 0.97
C ALA A 55 3.82 9.99 0.55
N LEU A 56 2.84 10.07 1.44
CA LEU A 56 1.65 10.91 1.27
C LEU A 56 1.62 11.96 2.38
N SER A 57 0.78 12.99 2.21
CA SER A 57 0.45 13.91 3.30
C SER A 57 -0.50 13.22 4.30
N VAL A 58 -0.60 13.75 5.51
CA VAL A 58 -1.54 13.23 6.50
C VAL A 58 -2.98 13.34 5.98
N SER A 59 -3.32 14.45 5.31
CA SER A 59 -4.65 14.61 4.71
C SER A 59 -4.89 13.62 3.58
N GLY A 60 -3.85 13.30 2.79
CA GLY A 60 -3.92 12.28 1.75
C GLY A 60 -4.19 10.89 2.33
N VAL A 61 -3.51 10.54 3.42
CA VAL A 61 -3.76 9.29 4.15
C VAL A 61 -5.20 9.25 4.67
N THR A 62 -5.67 10.33 5.28
CA THR A 62 -7.03 10.40 5.83
C THR A 62 -8.07 10.17 4.74
N ARG A 63 -7.88 10.78 3.56
CA ARG A 63 -8.79 10.57 2.43
C ARG A 63 -8.75 9.15 1.90
N ALA A 64 -7.58 8.54 1.83
CA ALA A 64 -7.43 7.17 1.34
C ALA A 64 -7.98 6.14 2.34
N LEU A 65 -7.88 6.42 3.65
CA LEU A 65 -8.41 5.55 4.69
C LEU A 65 -9.94 5.58 4.76
N ALA A 66 -10.57 6.70 4.38
CA ALA A 66 -12.01 6.88 4.57
C ALA A 66 -12.86 5.74 3.95
N PRO A 67 -12.66 5.37 2.67
CA PRO A 67 -13.42 4.25 2.12
C PRO A 67 -13.08 2.91 2.77
N LEU A 68 -11.83 2.70 3.19
CA LEU A 68 -11.43 1.48 3.87
C LEU A 68 -12.06 1.36 5.26
N GLU A 69 -12.17 2.46 5.99
CA GLU A 69 -12.86 2.50 7.27
C GLU A 69 -14.36 2.25 7.09
N LYS A 70 -14.96 2.90 6.10
CA LYS A 70 -16.39 2.75 5.81
C LYS A 70 -16.77 1.33 5.48
N LEU A 71 -15.93 0.63 4.75
CA LEU A 71 -16.15 -0.76 4.36
C LEU A 71 -15.71 -1.77 5.43
N GLY A 72 -15.14 -1.29 6.52
CA GLY A 72 -14.73 -2.16 7.62
C GLY A 72 -13.41 -2.89 7.43
N TYR A 73 -12.58 -2.46 6.50
CA TYR A 73 -11.26 -3.07 6.27
C TYR A 73 -10.18 -2.51 7.18
N VAL A 74 -10.36 -1.29 7.65
CA VAL A 74 -9.46 -0.61 8.58
C VAL A 74 -10.26 -0.18 9.79
N GLU A 75 -9.66 -0.32 10.97
CA GLU A 75 -10.31 0.03 12.22
C GLU A 75 -9.38 0.89 13.08
N ARG A 76 -9.98 1.69 13.96
CA ARG A 76 -9.24 2.50 14.92
C ARG A 76 -8.80 1.64 16.10
N LEU A 77 -7.55 1.81 16.49
CA LEU A 77 -6.97 1.15 17.65
C LEU A 77 -6.48 2.25 18.59
N ASP A 78 -7.30 2.59 19.58
CA ASP A 78 -6.93 3.60 20.55
C ASP A 78 -6.12 2.98 21.68
N GLU A 79 -5.08 3.70 22.14
CA GLU A 79 -4.34 3.25 23.31
C GLU A 79 -5.19 3.46 24.56
N ALA A 80 -5.23 2.43 25.42
CA ALA A 80 -6.03 2.46 26.63
C ALA A 80 -5.56 3.54 27.62
N LEU A 81 -4.26 3.89 27.60
CA LEU A 81 -3.67 4.83 28.55
C LEU A 81 -3.58 6.28 28.02
N ASP A 82 -3.71 6.47 26.71
CA ASP A 82 -3.65 7.81 26.11
C ASP A 82 -4.56 7.88 24.88
N ALA A 83 -5.75 8.41 25.08
CA ALA A 83 -6.76 8.56 24.02
C ALA A 83 -6.33 9.55 22.92
N ARG A 84 -5.26 10.33 23.14
CA ARG A 84 -4.74 11.24 22.11
C ARG A 84 -3.88 10.50 21.08
N VAL A 85 -3.37 9.32 21.43
CA VAL A 85 -2.59 8.50 20.52
C VAL A 85 -3.56 7.59 19.75
N ARG A 86 -3.83 7.98 18.50
CA ARG A 86 -4.76 7.26 17.64
C ARG A 86 -3.99 6.44 16.62
N ARG A 87 -4.27 5.16 16.59
CA ARG A 87 -3.66 4.23 15.66
C ARG A 87 -4.72 3.60 14.78
N VAL A 88 -4.31 3.14 13.63
CA VAL A 88 -5.18 2.38 12.71
C VAL A 88 -4.58 0.99 12.50
N GLY A 89 -5.44 0.02 12.34
CA GLY A 89 -5.05 -1.36 12.07
C GLY A 89 -5.97 -1.97 11.03
N LEU A 90 -5.55 -3.10 10.47
CA LEU A 90 -6.41 -3.88 9.59
C LEU A 90 -7.38 -4.69 10.44
N SER A 91 -8.67 -4.67 10.06
CA SER A 91 -9.63 -5.63 10.60
C SER A 91 -9.33 -7.03 10.06
N PRO A 92 -9.94 -8.10 10.60
CA PRO A 92 -9.79 -9.42 10.01
C PRO A 92 -10.18 -9.47 8.52
N SER A 93 -11.27 -8.77 8.13
CA SER A 93 -11.66 -8.70 6.73
C SER A 93 -10.67 -7.88 5.89
N GLY A 94 -10.09 -6.84 6.47
CA GLY A 94 -9.04 -6.05 5.81
C GLY A 94 -7.78 -6.87 5.58
N ALA A 95 -7.37 -7.66 6.57
CA ALA A 95 -6.21 -8.53 6.43
C ALA A 95 -6.43 -9.59 5.33
N ALA A 96 -7.64 -10.16 5.26
CA ALA A 96 -7.99 -11.11 4.21
C ALA A 96 -7.99 -10.47 2.83
N LEU A 97 -8.57 -9.28 2.70
CA LEU A 97 -8.57 -8.53 1.44
C LEU A 97 -7.14 -8.20 1.01
N TYR A 98 -6.32 -7.72 1.93
CA TYR A 98 -4.92 -7.43 1.64
C TYR A 98 -4.19 -8.67 1.11
N GLN A 99 -4.41 -9.83 1.74
CA GLN A 99 -3.77 -11.06 1.29
C GLN A 99 -4.18 -11.41 -0.14
N ASP A 100 -5.47 -11.33 -0.47
CA ASP A 100 -5.98 -11.62 -1.80
C ASP A 100 -5.41 -10.67 -2.85
N ILE A 101 -5.36 -9.38 -2.54
CA ILE A 101 -4.76 -8.39 -3.44
C ILE A 101 -3.27 -8.65 -3.61
N SER A 102 -2.58 -8.93 -2.51
CA SER A 102 -1.13 -9.17 -2.51
C SER A 102 -0.76 -10.36 -3.40
N GLU A 103 -1.52 -11.45 -3.31
CA GLU A 103 -1.32 -12.62 -4.15
C GLU A 103 -1.52 -12.30 -5.63
N ASN A 104 -2.54 -11.52 -5.97
CA ASN A 104 -2.77 -11.08 -7.34
C ASN A 104 -1.66 -10.18 -7.85
N VAL A 105 -1.22 -9.23 -7.03
CA VAL A 105 -0.10 -8.34 -7.41
C VAL A 105 1.18 -9.15 -7.63
N GLN A 106 1.46 -10.09 -6.74
CA GLN A 106 2.64 -10.94 -6.89
C GLN A 106 2.60 -11.73 -8.19
N GLU A 107 1.44 -12.30 -8.53
CA GLU A 107 1.27 -13.03 -9.79
C GLU A 107 1.49 -12.14 -11.00
N ARG A 108 0.98 -10.91 -10.96
CA ARG A 108 1.21 -9.92 -12.03
C ARG A 108 2.69 -9.57 -12.15
N MET A 109 3.39 -9.42 -11.02
CA MET A 109 4.84 -9.15 -11.03
C MET A 109 5.62 -10.32 -11.62
N ASN A 110 5.17 -11.54 -11.43
CA ASN A 110 5.82 -12.73 -12.01
C ASN A 110 5.66 -12.79 -13.54
N GLN A 111 4.69 -12.07 -14.09
CA GLN A 111 4.39 -12.07 -15.53
C GLN A 111 5.02 -10.90 -16.29
N VAL A 112 5.70 -9.97 -15.61
CA VAL A 112 6.39 -8.88 -16.31
C VAL A 112 7.61 -9.41 -17.06
N SER A 113 8.11 -8.63 -18.02
CA SER A 113 9.28 -9.03 -18.81
C SER A 113 10.50 -9.34 -17.93
N SER A 114 11.38 -10.18 -18.43
CA SER A 114 12.63 -10.50 -17.72
C SER A 114 13.45 -9.24 -17.42
N GLU A 115 13.48 -8.29 -18.36
CA GLU A 115 14.18 -7.02 -18.18
C GLU A 115 13.59 -6.23 -17.00
N MET A 116 12.26 -6.17 -16.91
CA MET A 116 11.60 -5.46 -15.81
C MET A 116 11.86 -6.19 -14.49
N GLN A 117 11.82 -7.51 -14.46
CA GLN A 117 12.12 -8.28 -13.25
C GLN A 117 13.54 -8.00 -12.76
N GLU A 118 14.52 -7.98 -13.65
CA GLU A 118 15.90 -7.66 -13.30
C GLU A 118 16.01 -6.24 -12.74
N LEU A 119 15.33 -5.29 -13.38
CA LEU A 119 15.31 -3.91 -12.90
C LEU A 119 14.73 -3.81 -11.48
N LEU A 120 13.59 -4.43 -11.24
CA LEU A 120 12.94 -4.41 -9.92
C LEU A 120 13.83 -5.04 -8.84
N LEU A 121 14.47 -6.18 -9.15
CA LEU A 121 15.36 -6.84 -8.20
C LEU A 121 16.60 -6.01 -7.90
N SER A 122 17.11 -5.25 -8.87
CA SER A 122 18.28 -4.41 -8.67
C SER A 122 18.04 -3.22 -7.74
N LEU A 123 16.79 -2.80 -7.59
CA LEU A 123 16.42 -1.68 -6.72
C LEU A 123 16.54 -2.00 -5.23
N THR A 124 16.66 -3.28 -4.89
CA THR A 124 16.72 -3.71 -3.48
C THR A 124 18.14 -3.81 -2.93
N LYS A 125 19.13 -3.49 -3.73
CA LYS A 125 20.54 -3.56 -3.32
C LYS A 125 21.01 -2.30 -2.60
#